data_869d5f5b4e21af79d45ffa553fc1d071
#
_entry.id   869d5f5b4e21af79d45ffa553fc1d071
#
_cell.length_a   1.000
_cell.length_b   1.000
_cell.length_c   1.000
_cell.angle_alpha   90.00
_cell.angle_beta   90.00
_cell.angle_gamma   90.00
#
_symmetry.space_group_name_H-M   'P 1'
#
loop_
_entity.id
_entity.type
_entity.pdbx_description
1 polymer ?
#
loop_
_entity_poly.entity_id
_entity_poly.type
_entity_poly.pdbx_seq_one_letter_code
_entity_poly.pdbx_strand_id
1 'polypeptide(L)'
;YYDVNDIYPYYQAAMSYGLEGSMDKKISLLENVGKASPSSQFYPEALFELGRSYVLTEENDKAAGCFDRLIGTVRDSTYIARAMIELGMICRNSSEVDKALGYYKNVVENFPLSGYADDALLAVESIYQSLNKPEEYMSYIDRIGKSDIKSEDEKEMMIFNAAEQIYLSENYQKALVSLQSYKDKYPMGHKNIQADFYMAECYRNLGQREKACDYYAKVVENGEGSFREISMLNFATVSYELQRYEDALGGYSALFSSALLENNKYSALLGMMRSAYRARHYEEALTFASDVRKDGRTVEDVIKEADYIRAKSYLATSRRSEAFAILDSLSTDLYCPEGAEAAWLIIQDCYDRGEFDEVESKVYSFSDAGSGQTYWLAKSFIVLGDAFVEKGELEQAKAPFESIAGGYKPQSGGDDVLDNVKLRLSKIEEMMKNKADE
;
A
#
# COMPACT_ATOMS: atom_id res chain seq x y z
N TYR A 1 -9.60 73.65 -24.76
CA TYR A 1 -8.27 73.07 -24.62
C TYR A 1 -8.48 71.76 -23.80
N TYR A 2 -8.59 70.66 -24.45
CA TYR A 2 -8.48 69.39 -23.78
C TYR A 2 -6.99 69.16 -23.44
N ASP A 3 -6.69 69.13 -22.17
CA ASP A 3 -5.35 68.72 -21.73
C ASP A 3 -5.14 67.28 -22.16
N VAL A 4 -4.23 67.04 -23.07
CA VAL A 4 -3.91 65.70 -23.62
C VAL A 4 -3.40 64.74 -22.51
N ASN A 5 -3.10 65.30 -21.34
CA ASN A 5 -2.65 64.59 -20.16
C ASN A 5 -3.79 64.26 -19.16
N ASP A 6 -5.02 64.73 -19.38
CA ASP A 6 -6.15 64.39 -18.52
C ASP A 6 -6.70 62.97 -18.89
N ILE A 7 -6.21 61.97 -18.23
CA ILE A 7 -6.58 60.57 -18.42
C ILE A 7 -7.81 60.16 -17.61
N TYR A 8 -8.28 61.02 -16.70
CA TYR A 8 -9.38 60.68 -15.79
C TYR A 8 -10.68 60.30 -16.50
N PRO A 9 -11.15 61.05 -17.56
CA PRO A 9 -12.36 60.63 -18.25
C PRO A 9 -12.25 59.26 -18.94
N TYR A 10 -11.10 58.93 -19.51
CA TYR A 10 -10.87 57.64 -20.13
C TYR A 10 -10.84 56.53 -19.10
N TYR A 11 -10.22 56.77 -17.93
CA TYR A 11 -10.22 55.84 -16.83
C TYR A 11 -11.63 55.55 -16.29
N GLN A 12 -12.42 56.60 -16.03
CA GLN A 12 -13.80 56.49 -15.57
C GLN A 12 -14.69 55.75 -16.58
N ALA A 13 -14.59 56.06 -17.86
CA ALA A 13 -15.33 55.37 -18.93
C ALA A 13 -14.93 53.90 -19.02
N ALA A 14 -13.63 53.59 -18.90
CA ALA A 14 -13.14 52.20 -18.87
C ALA A 14 -13.70 51.40 -17.69
N MET A 15 -13.73 52.00 -16.50
CA MET A 15 -14.31 51.35 -15.30
C MET A 15 -15.80 51.09 -15.48
N SER A 16 -16.56 52.03 -16.09
CA SER A 16 -17.97 51.86 -16.40
C SER A 16 -18.22 50.69 -17.37
N TYR A 17 -17.43 50.61 -18.45
CA TYR A 17 -17.51 49.46 -19.37
C TYR A 17 -17.13 48.12 -18.70
N GLY A 18 -16.20 48.15 -17.75
CA GLY A 18 -15.87 46.95 -16.94
C GLY A 18 -17.06 46.48 -16.12
N LEU A 19 -17.84 47.41 -15.53
CA LEU A 19 -19.06 47.06 -14.79
C LEU A 19 -20.17 46.53 -15.69
N GLU A 20 -20.23 46.99 -16.97
CA GLU A 20 -21.15 46.45 -17.98
C GLU A 20 -20.71 45.10 -18.57
N GLY A 21 -19.54 44.58 -18.20
CA GLY A 21 -18.96 43.38 -18.77
C GLY A 21 -18.36 43.52 -20.16
N SER A 22 -18.23 44.77 -20.67
CA SER A 22 -17.65 45.10 -21.99
C SER A 22 -16.12 45.20 -21.91
N MET A 23 -15.44 44.05 -21.75
CA MET A 23 -13.99 43.98 -21.46
C MET A 23 -13.15 44.59 -22.61
N ASP A 24 -13.49 44.32 -23.87
CA ASP A 24 -12.76 44.87 -25.03
C ASP A 24 -12.75 46.41 -25.06
N LYS A 25 -13.89 47.05 -24.71
CA LYS A 25 -13.99 48.50 -24.62
C LYS A 25 -13.19 49.04 -23.43
N LYS A 26 -13.24 48.34 -22.28
CA LYS A 26 -12.43 48.66 -21.10
C LYS A 26 -10.95 48.68 -21.47
N ILE A 27 -10.45 47.62 -22.09
CA ILE A 27 -9.05 47.48 -22.51
C ILE A 27 -8.67 48.59 -23.50
N SER A 28 -9.45 48.80 -24.56
CA SER A 28 -9.17 49.80 -25.56
C SER A 28 -9.03 51.24 -24.99
N LEU A 29 -9.86 51.59 -24.00
CA LEU A 29 -9.76 52.87 -23.31
C LEU A 29 -8.54 52.93 -22.39
N LEU A 30 -8.23 51.87 -21.65
CA LEU A 30 -7.06 51.80 -20.76
C LEU A 30 -5.73 51.77 -21.54
N GLU A 31 -5.69 51.21 -22.75
CA GLU A 31 -4.51 51.29 -23.64
C GLU A 31 -4.17 52.73 -24.02
N ASN A 32 -5.18 53.59 -24.21
CA ASN A 32 -4.95 55.03 -24.47
C ASN A 32 -4.35 55.71 -23.23
N VAL A 33 -4.80 55.34 -22.03
CA VAL A 33 -4.19 55.81 -20.78
C VAL A 33 -2.74 55.35 -20.65
N GLY A 34 -2.43 54.12 -21.07
CA GLY A 34 -1.06 53.57 -21.07
C GLY A 34 -0.07 54.36 -21.94
N LYS A 35 -0.53 55.22 -22.85
CA LYS A 35 0.29 56.12 -23.66
C LYS A 35 0.51 57.50 -23.02
N ALA A 36 -0.17 57.77 -21.90
CA ALA A 36 -0.05 59.03 -21.19
C ALA A 36 1.26 59.15 -20.38
N SER A 37 1.50 60.36 -19.84
CA SER A 37 2.67 60.61 -18.99
C SER A 37 2.58 59.82 -17.67
N PRO A 38 3.64 59.15 -17.22
CA PRO A 38 3.71 58.51 -15.90
C PRO A 38 3.49 59.47 -14.71
N SER A 39 3.58 60.77 -14.93
CA SER A 39 3.34 61.78 -13.90
C SER A 39 1.85 62.08 -13.66
N SER A 40 0.95 61.54 -14.45
CA SER A 40 -0.50 61.69 -14.23
C SER A 40 -0.96 60.95 -12.98
N GLN A 41 -1.84 61.57 -12.20
CA GLN A 41 -2.36 61.04 -10.95
C GLN A 41 -3.03 59.65 -11.11
N PHE A 42 -3.73 59.43 -12.22
CA PHE A 42 -4.46 58.16 -12.45
C PHE A 42 -3.69 57.14 -13.25
N TYR A 43 -2.46 57.46 -13.67
CA TYR A 43 -1.65 56.55 -14.47
C TYR A 43 -1.35 55.19 -13.77
N PRO A 44 -0.95 55.17 -12.49
CA PRO A 44 -0.67 53.90 -11.81
C PRO A 44 -1.88 52.98 -11.74
N GLU A 45 -3.04 53.53 -11.36
CA GLU A 45 -4.29 52.76 -11.22
C GLU A 45 -4.78 52.27 -12.58
N ALA A 46 -4.75 53.14 -13.62
CA ALA A 46 -5.19 52.76 -14.96
C ALA A 46 -4.28 51.68 -15.58
N LEU A 47 -2.97 51.77 -15.38
CA LEU A 47 -2.02 50.78 -15.87
C LEU A 47 -2.19 49.43 -15.13
N PHE A 48 -2.45 49.48 -13.83
CA PHE A 48 -2.74 48.28 -13.04
C PHE A 48 -4.06 47.64 -13.51
N GLU A 49 -5.11 48.41 -13.70
CA GLU A 49 -6.40 47.90 -14.18
C GLU A 49 -6.32 47.35 -15.62
N LEU A 50 -5.45 47.92 -16.46
CA LEU A 50 -5.17 47.39 -17.80
C LEU A 50 -4.51 46.00 -17.68
N GLY A 51 -3.49 45.85 -16.83
CA GLY A 51 -2.83 44.56 -16.58
C GLY A 51 -3.81 43.50 -16.07
N ARG A 52 -4.66 43.85 -15.09
CA ARG A 52 -5.71 42.95 -14.60
C ARG A 52 -6.74 42.58 -15.68
N SER A 53 -7.08 43.52 -16.55
CA SER A 53 -7.99 43.22 -17.65
C SER A 53 -7.39 42.23 -18.63
N TYR A 54 -6.09 42.34 -18.92
CA TYR A 54 -5.38 41.34 -19.73
C TYR A 54 -5.25 39.97 -19.03
N VAL A 55 -5.11 39.92 -17.70
CA VAL A 55 -5.17 38.63 -16.95
C VAL A 55 -6.54 37.97 -17.16
N LEU A 56 -7.64 38.76 -17.07
CA LEU A 56 -9.00 38.23 -17.24
C LEU A 56 -9.30 37.76 -18.68
N THR A 57 -8.59 38.29 -19.69
CA THR A 57 -8.69 37.84 -21.09
C THR A 57 -7.60 36.86 -21.48
N GLU A 58 -6.86 36.33 -20.50
CA GLU A 58 -5.78 35.34 -20.68
C GLU A 58 -4.59 35.81 -21.53
N GLU A 59 -4.46 37.14 -21.72
CA GLU A 59 -3.37 37.76 -22.44
C GLU A 59 -2.17 38.05 -21.50
N ASN A 60 -1.62 37.00 -20.89
CA ASN A 60 -0.66 37.09 -19.79
C ASN A 60 0.62 37.85 -20.13
N ASP A 61 1.12 37.77 -21.36
CA ASP A 61 2.31 38.52 -21.78
C ASP A 61 2.07 40.04 -21.78
N LYS A 62 0.88 40.47 -22.22
CA LYS A 62 0.50 41.89 -22.17
C LYS A 62 0.28 42.35 -20.73
N ALA A 63 -0.35 41.51 -19.92
CA ALA A 63 -0.55 41.78 -18.50
C ALA A 63 0.80 41.99 -17.80
N ALA A 64 1.75 41.05 -17.98
CA ALA A 64 3.10 41.16 -17.45
C ALA A 64 3.80 42.44 -17.89
N GLY A 65 3.71 42.81 -19.19
CA GLY A 65 4.25 44.06 -19.69
C GLY A 65 3.67 45.32 -19.03
N CYS A 66 2.37 45.30 -18.65
CA CYS A 66 1.75 46.39 -17.89
C CYS A 66 2.31 46.49 -16.46
N PHE A 67 2.42 45.37 -15.78
CA PHE A 67 2.93 45.32 -14.41
C PHE A 67 4.42 45.64 -14.32
N ASP A 68 5.26 45.14 -15.24
CA ASP A 68 6.68 45.49 -15.34
C ASP A 68 6.89 46.96 -15.59
N ARG A 69 6.08 47.56 -16.50
CA ARG A 69 6.10 48.98 -16.75
C ARG A 69 5.70 49.79 -15.53
N LEU A 70 4.69 49.33 -14.77
CA LEU A 70 4.26 49.97 -13.52
C LEU A 70 5.39 49.96 -12.50
N ILE A 71 6.06 48.83 -12.27
CA ILE A 71 7.21 48.71 -11.38
C ILE A 71 8.35 49.63 -11.79
N GLY A 72 8.61 49.77 -13.08
CA GLY A 72 9.70 50.59 -13.61
C GLY A 72 9.44 52.10 -13.62
N THR A 73 8.17 52.55 -13.56
CA THR A 73 7.82 53.96 -13.73
C THR A 73 7.19 54.63 -12.51
N VAL A 74 6.56 53.83 -11.63
CA VAL A 74 5.85 54.35 -10.44
C VAL A 74 6.77 54.25 -9.20
N ARG A 75 6.69 55.27 -8.34
CA ARG A 75 7.46 55.31 -7.07
C ARG A 75 6.65 54.86 -5.85
N ASP A 76 5.35 54.75 -5.99
CA ASP A 76 4.49 54.33 -4.89
C ASP A 76 4.65 52.84 -4.64
N SER A 77 5.15 52.51 -3.44
CA SER A 77 5.42 51.17 -3.00
C SER A 77 4.18 50.25 -3.01
N THR A 78 2.99 50.81 -2.84
CA THR A 78 1.74 50.04 -2.82
C THR A 78 1.43 49.50 -4.22
N TYR A 79 1.57 50.31 -5.25
CA TYR A 79 1.37 49.86 -6.64
C TYR A 79 2.45 48.87 -7.09
N ILE A 80 3.70 49.09 -6.65
CA ILE A 80 4.80 48.15 -6.96
C ILE A 80 4.51 46.79 -6.33
N ALA A 81 4.14 46.74 -5.04
CA ALA A 81 3.81 45.51 -4.36
C ALA A 81 2.63 44.78 -5.01
N ARG A 82 1.55 45.51 -5.34
CA ARG A 82 0.39 44.95 -6.07
C ARG A 82 0.80 44.34 -7.41
N ALA A 83 1.60 45.02 -8.21
CA ALA A 83 2.05 44.55 -9.50
C ALA A 83 2.92 43.30 -9.39
N MET A 84 3.78 43.22 -8.35
CA MET A 84 4.59 42.02 -8.08
C MET A 84 3.75 40.81 -7.67
N ILE A 85 2.67 41.03 -6.91
CA ILE A 85 1.71 39.94 -6.59
C ILE A 85 1.08 39.38 -7.86
N GLU A 86 0.60 40.24 -8.76
CA GLU A 86 0.00 39.80 -10.03
C GLU A 86 1.00 39.08 -10.93
N LEU A 87 2.24 39.58 -11.04
CA LEU A 87 3.33 38.87 -11.75
C LEU A 87 3.65 37.50 -11.13
N GLY A 88 3.66 37.42 -9.80
CA GLY A 88 3.83 36.18 -9.08
C GLY A 88 2.72 35.17 -9.41
N MET A 89 1.46 35.62 -9.48
CA MET A 89 0.32 34.79 -9.89
C MET A 89 0.42 34.34 -11.35
N ILE A 90 0.78 35.22 -12.27
CA ILE A 90 0.99 34.88 -13.69
C ILE A 90 2.08 33.79 -13.81
N CYS A 91 3.23 34.01 -13.16
CA CYS A 91 4.32 33.04 -13.18
C CYS A 91 3.92 31.68 -12.57
N ARG A 92 3.17 31.70 -11.46
CA ARG A 92 2.66 30.47 -10.82
C ARG A 92 1.74 29.69 -11.77
N ASN A 93 0.81 30.37 -12.42
CA ASN A 93 -0.12 29.76 -13.37
C ASN A 93 0.60 29.22 -14.63
N SER A 94 1.71 29.83 -15.01
CA SER A 94 2.58 29.38 -16.11
C SER A 94 3.62 28.32 -15.66
N SER A 95 3.51 27.80 -14.43
CA SER A 95 4.46 26.84 -13.85
C SER A 95 5.91 27.37 -13.69
N GLU A 96 6.11 28.67 -13.76
CA GLU A 96 7.40 29.34 -13.52
C GLU A 96 7.61 29.60 -12.01
N VAL A 97 7.67 28.52 -11.23
CA VAL A 97 7.60 28.56 -9.76
C VAL A 97 8.71 29.39 -9.13
N ASP A 98 9.94 29.32 -9.64
CA ASP A 98 11.07 30.09 -9.09
C ASP A 98 10.90 31.59 -9.31
N LYS A 99 10.36 32.01 -10.45
CA LYS A 99 10.03 33.41 -10.70
C LYS A 99 8.89 33.89 -9.80
N ALA A 100 7.85 33.08 -9.64
CA ALA A 100 6.75 33.37 -8.72
C ALA A 100 7.26 33.58 -7.29
N LEU A 101 8.11 32.68 -6.78
CA LEU A 101 8.77 32.83 -5.49
C LEU A 101 9.60 34.10 -5.41
N GLY A 102 10.32 34.48 -6.49
CA GLY A 102 11.09 35.70 -6.57
C GLY A 102 10.25 36.95 -6.37
N TYR A 103 9.11 37.04 -7.04
CA TYR A 103 8.19 38.17 -6.90
C TYR A 103 7.57 38.25 -5.50
N TYR A 104 7.03 37.15 -4.99
CA TYR A 104 6.41 37.13 -3.66
C TYR A 104 7.41 37.44 -2.54
N LYS A 105 8.61 36.85 -2.56
CA LYS A 105 9.67 37.15 -1.58
C LYS A 105 10.11 38.61 -1.65
N ASN A 106 10.18 39.18 -2.85
CA ASN A 106 10.50 40.59 -3.00
C ASN A 106 9.47 41.48 -2.30
N VAL A 107 8.17 41.17 -2.42
CA VAL A 107 7.11 41.91 -1.72
C VAL A 107 7.30 41.79 -0.18
N VAL A 108 7.53 40.57 0.34
CA VAL A 108 7.72 40.34 1.76
C VAL A 108 8.93 41.09 2.32
N GLU A 109 10.06 41.06 1.59
CA GLU A 109 11.36 41.58 2.05
C GLU A 109 11.48 43.10 1.88
N ASN A 110 11.02 43.65 0.74
CA ASN A 110 11.21 45.05 0.40
C ASN A 110 9.98 45.94 0.67
N PHE A 111 8.80 45.35 0.84
CA PHE A 111 7.55 46.06 1.10
C PHE A 111 6.80 45.52 2.33
N PRO A 112 7.49 45.29 3.47
CA PRO A 112 6.91 44.60 4.64
C PRO A 112 5.75 45.34 5.31
N LEU A 113 5.62 46.63 5.07
CA LEU A 113 4.53 47.45 5.61
C LEU A 113 3.37 47.63 4.59
N SER A 114 3.47 47.03 3.43
CA SER A 114 2.36 47.01 2.48
C SER A 114 1.29 46.05 2.94
N GLY A 115 0.02 46.35 2.68
CA GLY A 115 -1.08 45.42 2.94
C GLY A 115 -1.02 44.12 2.15
N TYR A 116 -0.02 43.97 1.27
CA TYR A 116 0.20 42.79 0.42
C TYR A 116 1.30 41.86 0.90
N ALA A 117 2.07 42.25 1.94
CA ALA A 117 3.19 41.45 2.42
C ALA A 117 2.74 40.10 3.03
N ASP A 118 1.60 40.11 3.74
CA ASP A 118 1.06 38.88 4.35
C ASP A 118 0.47 37.96 3.27
N ASP A 119 -0.22 38.50 2.25
CA ASP A 119 -0.71 37.70 1.12
C ASP A 119 0.46 37.07 0.33
N ALA A 120 1.55 37.83 0.12
CA ALA A 120 2.75 37.32 -0.51
C ALA A 120 3.39 36.19 0.29
N LEU A 121 3.44 36.34 1.62
CA LEU A 121 4.00 35.31 2.50
C LEU A 121 3.17 34.04 2.49
N LEU A 122 1.83 34.15 2.48
CA LEU A 122 0.94 33.00 2.30
C LEU A 122 1.14 32.31 0.94
N ALA A 123 1.38 33.09 -0.13
CA ALA A 123 1.68 32.54 -1.44
C ALA A 123 3.03 31.77 -1.44
N VAL A 124 4.06 32.31 -0.78
CA VAL A 124 5.35 31.60 -0.58
C VAL A 124 5.15 30.30 0.16
N GLU A 125 4.41 30.30 1.28
CA GLU A 125 4.07 29.10 2.04
C GLU A 125 3.38 28.05 1.17
N SER A 126 2.32 28.46 0.46
CA SER A 126 1.56 27.58 -0.44
C SER A 126 2.43 26.96 -1.53
N ILE A 127 3.39 27.71 -2.07
CA ILE A 127 4.32 27.16 -3.07
C ILE A 127 5.25 26.12 -2.43
N TYR A 128 5.86 26.41 -1.29
CA TYR A 128 6.75 25.48 -0.63
C TYR A 128 6.01 24.20 -0.17
N GLN A 129 4.76 24.34 0.27
CA GLN A 129 3.92 23.17 0.58
C GLN A 129 3.66 22.33 -0.68
N SER A 130 3.31 22.95 -1.80
CA SER A 130 3.08 22.21 -3.06
C SER A 130 4.33 21.51 -3.61
N LEU A 131 5.51 22.04 -3.28
CA LEU A 131 6.81 21.43 -3.61
C LEU A 131 7.26 20.35 -2.60
N ASN A 132 6.52 20.12 -1.53
CA ASN A 132 6.92 19.29 -0.39
C ASN A 132 8.26 19.70 0.24
N LYS A 133 8.48 21.01 0.42
CA LYS A 133 9.71 21.63 0.93
C LYS A 133 9.48 22.51 2.16
N PRO A 134 8.87 21.99 3.23
CA PRO A 134 8.55 22.80 4.42
C PRO A 134 9.78 23.36 5.12
N GLU A 135 10.93 22.64 5.10
CA GLU A 135 12.18 23.12 5.69
C GLU A 135 12.73 24.36 4.99
N GLU A 136 12.57 24.46 3.66
CA GLU A 136 12.97 25.65 2.91
C GLU A 136 12.08 26.85 3.28
N TYR A 137 10.79 26.64 3.51
CA TYR A 137 9.89 27.67 4.02
C TYR A 137 10.29 28.14 5.41
N MET A 138 10.54 27.19 6.33
CA MET A 138 10.97 27.52 7.69
C MET A 138 12.27 28.31 7.71
N SER A 139 13.26 27.86 6.94
CA SER A 139 14.53 28.58 6.78
C SER A 139 14.32 29.98 6.22
N TYR A 140 13.34 30.15 5.33
CA TYR A 140 12.99 31.45 4.79
C TYR A 140 12.39 32.39 5.85
N ILE A 141 11.39 31.94 6.62
CA ILE A 141 10.75 32.76 7.67
C ILE A 141 11.74 33.09 8.81
N ASP A 142 12.64 32.16 9.13
CA ASP A 142 13.71 32.40 10.12
C ASP A 142 14.67 33.51 9.65
N ARG A 143 15.10 33.45 8.38
CA ARG A 143 15.99 34.44 7.79
C ARG A 143 15.39 35.85 7.77
N ILE A 144 14.09 35.98 7.56
CA ILE A 144 13.40 37.29 7.55
C ILE A 144 12.89 37.72 8.93
N GLY A 145 13.23 36.99 9.99
CA GLY A 145 12.86 37.29 11.38
C GLY A 145 11.38 37.12 11.69
N LYS A 146 10.70 36.25 10.97
CA LYS A 146 9.27 35.94 11.14
C LYS A 146 9.02 34.50 11.64
N SER A 147 9.95 33.90 12.37
CA SER A 147 9.83 32.52 12.89
C SER A 147 8.60 32.31 13.76
N ASP A 148 8.15 33.36 14.45
CA ASP A 148 7.05 33.30 15.42
C ASP A 148 5.65 33.26 14.77
N ILE A 149 5.56 33.43 13.44
CA ILE A 149 4.27 33.34 12.73
C ILE A 149 3.71 31.92 12.68
N LYS A 150 4.54 30.92 12.95
CA LYS A 150 4.17 29.51 13.06
C LYS A 150 4.57 28.99 14.43
N SER A 151 3.61 28.38 15.11
CA SER A 151 3.88 27.62 16.34
C SER A 151 4.73 26.38 16.03
N GLU A 152 5.36 25.79 17.05
CA GLU A 152 6.12 24.56 16.86
C GLU A 152 5.24 23.40 16.40
N ASP A 153 3.99 23.33 16.86
CA ASP A 153 3.01 22.34 16.42
C ASP A 153 2.67 22.48 14.93
N GLU A 154 2.52 23.73 14.42
CA GLU A 154 2.29 23.98 13.00
C GLU A 154 3.51 23.58 12.16
N LYS A 155 4.72 23.89 12.64
CA LYS A 155 5.98 23.50 11.98
C LYS A 155 6.13 21.98 11.94
N GLU A 156 5.82 21.29 13.06
CA GLU A 156 5.79 19.84 13.14
C GLU A 156 4.83 19.26 12.08
N MET A 157 3.59 19.75 12.05
CA MET A 157 2.56 19.28 11.11
C MET A 157 2.96 19.52 9.66
N MET A 158 3.60 20.62 9.34
CA MET A 158 4.07 20.89 7.96
C MET A 158 5.09 19.86 7.50
N ILE A 159 6.06 19.50 8.35
CA ILE A 159 7.08 18.49 8.03
C ILE A 159 6.45 17.10 7.92
N PHE A 160 5.58 16.75 8.88
CA PHE A 160 4.89 15.48 8.84
C PHE A 160 4.03 15.32 7.56
N ASN A 161 3.22 16.33 7.24
CA ASN A 161 2.35 16.30 6.06
C ASN A 161 3.15 16.18 4.75
N ALA A 162 4.33 16.81 4.66
CA ALA A 162 5.20 16.64 3.50
C ALA A 162 5.72 15.19 3.37
N ALA A 163 6.11 14.57 4.49
CA ALA A 163 6.53 13.17 4.50
C ALA A 163 5.36 12.21 4.16
N GLU A 164 4.16 12.50 4.69
CA GLU A 164 2.94 11.75 4.38
C GLU A 164 2.58 11.83 2.89
N GLN A 165 2.67 13.00 2.25
CA GLN A 165 2.43 13.15 0.81
C GLN A 165 3.40 12.32 -0.03
N ILE A 166 4.67 12.22 0.38
CA ILE A 166 5.65 11.35 -0.29
C ILE A 166 5.24 9.88 -0.13
N TYR A 167 4.76 9.46 1.05
CA TYR A 167 4.23 8.12 1.28
C TYR A 167 3.01 7.84 0.40
N LEU A 168 2.04 8.76 0.36
CA LEU A 168 0.82 8.63 -0.46
C LEU A 168 1.10 8.60 -1.96
N SER A 169 2.22 9.17 -2.40
CA SER A 169 2.70 9.06 -3.79
C SER A 169 3.42 7.73 -4.09
N GLU A 170 3.40 6.78 -3.14
CA GLU A 170 4.02 5.45 -3.24
C GLU A 170 5.55 5.47 -3.42
N ASN A 171 6.19 6.61 -3.18
CA ASN A 171 7.64 6.71 -3.21
C ASN A 171 8.23 6.27 -1.86
N TYR A 172 8.09 4.99 -1.55
CA TYR A 172 8.39 4.40 -0.25
C TYR A 172 9.82 4.65 0.23
N GLN A 173 10.80 4.63 -0.69
CA GLN A 173 12.20 4.88 -0.33
C GLN A 173 12.43 6.33 0.14
N LYS A 174 11.85 7.32 -0.55
CA LYS A 174 11.91 8.73 -0.14
C LYS A 174 11.08 8.98 1.12
N ALA A 175 9.91 8.34 1.21
CA ALA A 175 9.04 8.45 2.38
C ALA A 175 9.78 8.02 3.66
N LEU A 176 10.51 6.90 3.63
CA LEU A 176 11.33 6.46 4.76
C LEU A 176 12.33 7.52 5.21
N VAL A 177 13.03 8.16 4.26
CA VAL A 177 14.00 9.22 4.58
C VAL A 177 13.30 10.42 5.23
N SER A 178 12.17 10.86 4.66
CA SER A 178 11.42 12.01 5.17
C SER A 178 10.77 11.75 6.52
N LEU A 179 10.18 10.55 6.72
CA LEU A 179 9.61 10.14 8.00
C LEU A 179 10.67 10.01 9.09
N GLN A 180 11.87 9.49 8.74
CA GLN A 180 12.97 9.43 9.68
C GLN A 180 13.46 10.83 10.07
N SER A 181 13.62 11.74 9.09
CA SER A 181 13.97 13.15 9.34
C SER A 181 12.94 13.84 10.26
N TYR A 182 11.65 13.57 10.06
CA TYR A 182 10.60 14.07 10.94
C TYR A 182 10.81 13.57 12.39
N LYS A 183 11.01 12.26 12.58
CA LYS A 183 11.21 11.67 13.91
C LYS A 183 12.47 12.17 14.61
N ASP A 184 13.56 12.37 13.85
CA ASP A 184 14.82 12.88 14.38
C ASP A 184 14.65 14.33 14.88
N LYS A 185 13.87 15.13 14.16
CA LYS A 185 13.59 16.52 14.50
C LYS A 185 12.58 16.66 15.64
N TYR A 186 11.57 15.78 15.68
CA TYR A 186 10.50 15.77 16.69
C TYR A 186 10.42 14.43 17.42
N PRO A 187 11.40 14.09 18.29
CA PRO A 187 11.43 12.79 18.99
C PRO A 187 10.18 12.53 19.87
N MET A 188 9.54 13.59 20.32
CA MET A 188 8.29 13.54 21.12
C MET A 188 7.09 14.07 20.31
N GLY A 189 7.18 14.06 18.99
CA GLY A 189 6.16 14.60 18.10
C GLY A 189 4.84 13.84 18.17
N HIS A 190 3.75 14.59 18.01
CA HIS A 190 2.38 14.06 18.09
C HIS A 190 2.05 13.02 17.00
N LYS A 191 2.81 13.00 15.92
CA LYS A 191 2.62 12.09 14.78
C LYS A 191 3.59 10.91 14.72
N ASN A 192 4.40 10.70 15.77
CA ASN A 192 5.41 9.63 15.80
C ASN A 192 4.81 8.24 15.60
N ILE A 193 3.64 7.95 16.20
CA ILE A 193 2.95 6.68 16.03
C ILE A 193 2.49 6.50 14.57
N GLN A 194 1.93 7.54 13.98
CA GLN A 194 1.51 7.52 12.57
C GLN A 194 2.71 7.40 11.63
N ALA A 195 3.84 8.07 11.95
CA ALA A 195 5.09 7.94 11.22
C ALA A 195 5.64 6.50 11.29
N ASP A 196 5.63 5.86 12.46
CA ASP A 196 6.03 4.46 12.62
C ASP A 196 5.14 3.52 11.80
N PHE A 197 3.83 3.76 11.77
CA PHE A 197 2.91 3.02 10.93
C PHE A 197 3.25 3.15 9.42
N TYR A 198 3.47 4.37 8.94
CA TYR A 198 3.84 4.59 7.54
C TYR A 198 5.22 4.01 7.20
N MET A 199 6.17 4.06 8.15
CA MET A 199 7.47 3.39 7.96
C MET A 199 7.32 1.87 7.86
N ALA A 200 6.46 1.26 8.68
CA ALA A 200 6.14 -0.16 8.59
C ALA A 200 5.56 -0.52 7.21
N GLU A 201 4.57 0.26 6.73
CA GLU A 201 3.98 0.08 5.41
C GLU A 201 5.01 0.25 4.27
N CYS A 202 5.89 1.26 4.38
CA CYS A 202 6.98 1.44 3.42
C CYS A 202 7.91 0.22 3.38
N TYR A 203 8.36 -0.29 4.53
CA TYR A 203 9.20 -1.46 4.59
C TYR A 203 8.51 -2.70 4.04
N ARG A 204 7.22 -2.89 4.33
CA ARG A 204 6.43 -3.98 3.79
C ARG A 204 6.36 -3.95 2.25
N ASN A 205 6.06 -2.79 1.68
CA ASN A 205 5.98 -2.61 0.23
C ASN A 205 7.34 -2.75 -0.46
N LEU A 206 8.44 -2.46 0.24
CA LEU A 206 9.82 -2.70 -0.23
C LEU A 206 10.30 -4.14 -0.01
N GLY A 207 9.45 -5.05 0.49
CA GLY A 207 9.79 -6.43 0.76
C GLY A 207 10.70 -6.67 1.98
N GLN A 208 10.95 -5.64 2.81
CA GLN A 208 11.79 -5.71 4.01
C GLN A 208 10.94 -6.11 5.22
N ARG A 209 10.44 -7.36 5.21
CA ARG A 209 9.44 -7.87 6.15
C ARG A 209 9.86 -7.79 7.63
N GLU A 210 11.11 -8.08 7.94
CA GLU A 210 11.64 -8.01 9.31
C GLU A 210 11.50 -6.60 9.88
N LYS A 211 11.93 -5.59 9.12
CA LYS A 211 11.82 -4.19 9.55
C LYS A 211 10.36 -3.74 9.64
N ALA A 212 9.52 -4.18 8.71
CA ALA A 212 8.09 -3.89 8.79
C ALA A 212 7.49 -4.42 10.09
N CYS A 213 7.83 -5.66 10.46
CA CYS A 213 7.41 -6.29 11.71
C CYS A 213 7.86 -5.47 12.94
N ASP A 214 9.13 -5.02 12.97
CA ASP A 214 9.67 -4.22 14.07
C ASP A 214 8.92 -2.88 14.23
N TYR A 215 8.58 -2.23 13.13
CA TYR A 215 7.84 -0.96 13.18
C TYR A 215 6.36 -1.15 13.52
N TYR A 216 5.69 -2.19 13.01
CA TYR A 216 4.34 -2.52 13.48
C TYR A 216 4.31 -2.84 14.98
N ALA A 217 5.31 -3.56 15.51
CA ALA A 217 5.41 -3.83 16.93
C ALA A 217 5.46 -2.54 17.76
N LYS A 218 6.23 -1.52 17.34
CA LYS A 218 6.27 -0.21 17.99
C LYS A 218 4.90 0.45 18.04
N VAL A 219 4.13 0.38 16.93
CA VAL A 219 2.77 0.95 16.88
C VAL A 219 1.82 0.16 17.78
N VAL A 220 1.94 -1.17 17.84
CA VAL A 220 1.14 -2.03 18.72
C VAL A 220 1.39 -1.70 20.19
N GLU A 221 2.66 -1.46 20.56
CA GLU A 221 3.07 -1.17 21.92
C GLU A 221 2.64 0.24 22.38
N ASN A 222 2.82 1.25 21.53
CA ASN A 222 2.70 2.65 21.90
C ASN A 222 1.48 3.36 21.28
N GLY A 223 0.78 2.73 20.35
CA GLY A 223 -0.34 3.30 19.61
C GLY A 223 -1.70 3.02 20.26
N GLU A 224 -2.70 3.74 19.77
CA GLU A 224 -4.10 3.59 20.14
C GLU A 224 -5.00 3.63 18.90
N GLY A 225 -6.28 3.25 19.09
CA GLY A 225 -7.30 3.34 18.05
C GLY A 225 -7.02 2.49 16.80
N SER A 226 -7.38 3.02 15.63
CA SER A 226 -7.33 2.29 14.36
C SER A 226 -5.92 1.93 13.91
N PHE A 227 -4.93 2.77 14.16
CA PHE A 227 -3.53 2.46 13.80
C PHE A 227 -3.01 1.25 14.57
N ARG A 228 -3.34 1.16 15.86
CA ARG A 228 -2.96 0.03 16.70
C ARG A 228 -3.61 -1.26 16.20
N GLU A 229 -4.91 -1.24 15.93
CA GLU A 229 -5.65 -2.41 15.47
C GLU A 229 -5.16 -2.93 14.11
N ILE A 230 -4.96 -2.02 13.14
CA ILE A 230 -4.40 -2.37 11.82
C ILE A 230 -2.96 -2.90 11.97
N SER A 231 -2.16 -2.29 12.85
CA SER A 231 -0.78 -2.74 13.08
C SER A 231 -0.72 -4.10 13.75
N MET A 232 -1.64 -4.44 14.66
CA MET A 232 -1.75 -5.80 15.21
C MET A 232 -2.01 -6.84 14.12
N LEU A 233 -2.94 -6.55 13.21
CA LEU A 233 -3.24 -7.44 12.09
C LEU A 233 -2.02 -7.61 11.17
N ASN A 234 -1.38 -6.51 10.81
CA ASN A 234 -0.22 -6.52 9.90
C ASN A 234 1.00 -7.17 10.56
N PHE A 235 1.26 -6.90 11.85
CA PHE A 235 2.31 -7.57 12.62
C PHE A 235 2.13 -9.08 12.62
N ALA A 236 0.92 -9.56 12.96
CA ALA A 236 0.63 -10.97 12.99
C ALA A 236 0.73 -11.62 11.60
N THR A 237 0.26 -10.94 10.55
CA THR A 237 0.35 -11.40 9.16
C THR A 237 1.79 -11.52 8.71
N VAL A 238 2.61 -10.48 8.91
CA VAL A 238 4.02 -10.48 8.54
C VAL A 238 4.81 -11.51 9.35
N SER A 239 4.51 -11.66 10.64
CA SER A 239 5.11 -12.70 11.48
C SER A 239 4.80 -14.11 10.94
N TYR A 240 3.57 -14.36 10.50
CA TYR A 240 3.19 -15.61 9.85
C TYR A 240 3.96 -15.86 8.55
N GLU A 241 4.09 -14.84 7.69
CA GLU A 241 4.88 -14.92 6.45
C GLU A 241 6.37 -15.20 6.71
N LEU A 242 6.91 -14.65 7.80
CA LEU A 242 8.27 -14.93 8.29
C LEU A 242 8.41 -16.28 8.98
N GLN A 243 7.36 -17.09 9.02
CA GLN A 243 7.28 -18.39 9.74
C GLN A 243 7.52 -18.27 11.25
N ARG A 244 7.34 -17.07 11.82
CA ARG A 244 7.36 -16.81 13.26
C ARG A 244 5.96 -17.07 13.83
N TYR A 245 5.57 -18.36 13.84
CA TYR A 245 4.18 -18.75 14.09
C TYR A 245 3.71 -18.47 15.51
N GLU A 246 4.61 -18.50 16.49
CA GLU A 246 4.31 -18.13 17.88
C GLU A 246 3.99 -16.63 18.00
N ASP A 247 4.81 -15.77 17.40
CA ASP A 247 4.58 -14.32 17.37
C ASP A 247 3.28 -14.00 16.63
N ALA A 248 3.01 -14.68 15.52
CA ALA A 248 1.78 -14.54 14.76
C ALA A 248 0.56 -14.94 15.61
N LEU A 249 0.62 -16.09 16.29
CA LEU A 249 -0.45 -16.55 17.19
C LEU A 249 -0.72 -15.55 18.31
N GLY A 250 0.34 -15.05 18.95
CA GLY A 250 0.23 -14.01 19.97
C GLY A 250 -0.41 -12.73 19.45
N GLY A 251 0.04 -12.26 18.27
CA GLY A 251 -0.48 -11.06 17.62
C GLY A 251 -1.96 -11.18 17.23
N TYR A 252 -2.36 -12.29 16.61
CA TYR A 252 -3.76 -12.56 16.29
C TYR A 252 -4.63 -12.72 17.55
N SER A 253 -4.13 -13.35 18.61
CA SER A 253 -4.86 -13.50 19.87
C SER A 253 -5.11 -12.16 20.55
N ALA A 254 -4.10 -11.27 20.53
CA ALA A 254 -4.24 -9.90 21.03
C ALA A 254 -5.26 -9.10 20.20
N LEU A 255 -5.21 -9.23 18.87
CA LEU A 255 -6.18 -8.59 17.98
C LEU A 255 -7.59 -9.10 18.23
N PHE A 256 -7.77 -10.44 18.30
CA PHE A 256 -9.10 -11.05 18.55
C PHE A 256 -9.74 -10.53 19.83
N SER A 257 -8.94 -10.35 20.89
CA SER A 257 -9.41 -9.90 22.21
C SER A 257 -9.75 -8.39 22.26
N SER A 258 -9.10 -7.56 21.43
CA SER A 258 -9.17 -6.09 21.52
C SER A 258 -9.82 -5.41 20.31
N ALA A 259 -10.02 -6.11 19.19
CA ALA A 259 -10.55 -5.52 17.98
C ALA A 259 -11.98 -4.98 18.17
N LEU A 260 -12.19 -3.80 17.63
CA LEU A 260 -13.51 -3.15 17.61
C LEU A 260 -14.31 -3.59 16.37
N LEU A 261 -13.61 -3.89 15.28
CA LEU A 261 -14.22 -4.29 14.02
C LEU A 261 -14.39 -5.82 13.96
N GLU A 262 -15.61 -6.28 13.76
CA GLU A 262 -15.93 -7.69 13.65
C GLU A 262 -15.18 -8.42 12.52
N ASN A 263 -14.88 -7.70 11.42
CA ASN A 263 -14.07 -8.26 10.34
C ASN A 263 -12.62 -8.53 10.80
N ASN A 264 -12.06 -7.68 11.65
CA ASN A 264 -10.72 -7.88 12.19
C ASN A 264 -10.70 -9.04 13.20
N LYS A 265 -11.75 -9.22 14.01
CA LYS A 265 -11.90 -10.41 14.86
C LYS A 265 -11.95 -11.69 14.04
N TYR A 266 -12.72 -11.69 12.95
CA TYR A 266 -12.77 -12.87 12.07
C TYR A 266 -11.42 -13.16 11.41
N SER A 267 -10.74 -12.12 10.90
CA SER A 267 -9.39 -12.28 10.34
C SER A 267 -8.40 -12.80 11.39
N ALA A 268 -8.51 -12.32 12.63
CA ALA A 268 -7.71 -12.81 13.73
C ALA A 268 -8.00 -14.28 14.05
N LEU A 269 -9.25 -14.69 14.08
CA LEU A 269 -9.64 -16.09 14.32
C LEU A 269 -9.07 -17.03 13.26
N LEU A 270 -9.11 -16.64 11.98
CA LEU A 270 -8.48 -17.40 10.89
C LEU A 270 -6.96 -17.47 11.08
N GLY A 271 -6.34 -16.34 11.43
CA GLY A 271 -4.91 -16.26 11.70
C GLY A 271 -4.49 -17.12 12.90
N MET A 272 -5.28 -17.13 13.98
CA MET A 272 -5.05 -17.99 15.16
C MET A 272 -5.11 -19.47 14.78
N MET A 273 -6.13 -19.89 14.03
CA MET A 273 -6.27 -21.26 13.55
C MET A 273 -5.03 -21.73 12.77
N ARG A 274 -4.63 -20.94 11.78
CA ARG A 274 -3.47 -21.25 10.92
C ARG A 274 -2.16 -21.24 11.69
N SER A 275 -1.96 -20.21 12.55
CA SER A 275 -0.73 -20.06 13.32
C SER A 275 -0.57 -21.17 14.36
N ALA A 276 -1.62 -21.51 15.12
CA ALA A 276 -1.61 -22.58 16.08
C ALA A 276 -1.26 -23.93 15.42
N TYR A 277 -1.85 -24.23 14.26
CA TYR A 277 -1.54 -25.43 13.51
C TYR A 277 -0.06 -25.47 13.07
N ARG A 278 0.46 -24.38 12.54
CA ARG A 278 1.87 -24.27 12.11
C ARG A 278 2.86 -24.29 13.27
N ALA A 279 2.49 -23.70 14.42
CA ALA A 279 3.25 -23.76 15.67
C ALA A 279 3.15 -25.14 16.37
N ARG A 280 2.34 -26.08 15.84
CA ARG A 280 2.06 -27.39 16.40
C ARG A 280 1.29 -27.37 17.73
N HIS A 281 0.58 -26.29 18.00
CA HIS A 281 -0.37 -26.20 19.12
C HIS A 281 -1.71 -26.83 18.71
N TYR A 282 -1.71 -28.15 18.55
CA TYR A 282 -2.80 -28.86 17.89
C TYR A 282 -4.14 -28.76 18.65
N GLU A 283 -4.14 -28.73 19.98
CA GLU A 283 -5.39 -28.57 20.75
C GLU A 283 -6.01 -27.20 20.57
N GLU A 284 -5.18 -26.13 20.51
CA GLU A 284 -5.63 -24.79 20.22
C GLU A 284 -6.13 -24.69 18.76
N ALA A 285 -5.40 -25.29 17.82
CA ALA A 285 -5.80 -25.35 16.42
C ALA A 285 -7.17 -26.02 16.24
N LEU A 286 -7.45 -27.13 16.99
CA LEU A 286 -8.76 -27.80 17.01
C LEU A 286 -9.87 -26.87 17.50
N THR A 287 -9.59 -26.10 18.54
CA THR A 287 -10.55 -25.15 19.12
C THR A 287 -10.87 -24.04 18.12
N PHE A 288 -9.84 -23.36 17.60
CA PHE A 288 -10.01 -22.25 16.66
C PHE A 288 -10.64 -22.71 15.34
N ALA A 289 -10.25 -23.86 14.81
CA ALA A 289 -10.87 -24.42 13.60
C ALA A 289 -12.36 -24.75 13.82
N SER A 290 -12.73 -25.22 15.00
CA SER A 290 -14.13 -25.45 15.35
C SER A 290 -14.93 -24.16 15.44
N ASP A 291 -14.33 -23.08 15.93
CA ASP A 291 -14.96 -21.77 16.02
C ASP A 291 -15.08 -21.11 14.64
N VAL A 292 -14.04 -21.23 13.77
CA VAL A 292 -14.12 -20.81 12.35
C VAL A 292 -15.30 -21.49 11.65
N ARG A 293 -15.48 -22.79 11.83
CA ARG A 293 -16.60 -23.52 11.20
C ARG A 293 -18.01 -23.04 11.65
N LYS A 294 -18.12 -22.55 12.89
CA LYS A 294 -19.39 -22.07 13.46
C LYS A 294 -19.69 -20.63 13.07
N ASP A 295 -18.70 -19.88 12.59
CA ASP A 295 -18.89 -18.49 12.21
C ASP A 295 -19.68 -18.40 10.90
N GLY A 296 -20.82 -17.71 10.91
CA GLY A 296 -21.71 -17.63 9.75
C GLY A 296 -21.11 -16.85 8.55
N ARG A 297 -19.95 -16.22 8.69
CA ARG A 297 -19.21 -15.55 7.62
C ARG A 297 -18.30 -16.49 6.84
N THR A 298 -18.05 -17.70 7.38
CA THR A 298 -17.08 -18.64 6.80
C THR A 298 -17.60 -19.23 5.51
N VAL A 299 -16.85 -19.05 4.42
CA VAL A 299 -17.14 -19.64 3.12
C VAL A 299 -16.66 -21.08 3.03
N GLU A 300 -17.21 -21.85 2.08
CA GLU A 300 -16.99 -23.29 1.91
C GLU A 300 -15.51 -23.69 1.87
N ASP A 301 -14.69 -22.96 1.12
CA ASP A 301 -13.25 -23.26 1.00
C ASP A 301 -12.52 -23.14 2.36
N VAL A 302 -12.89 -22.15 3.17
CA VAL A 302 -12.32 -21.97 4.51
C VAL A 302 -12.85 -23.03 5.48
N ILE A 303 -14.09 -23.53 5.30
CA ILE A 303 -14.61 -24.67 6.05
C ILE A 303 -13.77 -25.92 5.75
N LYS A 304 -13.44 -26.18 4.48
CA LYS A 304 -12.56 -27.29 4.09
C LYS A 304 -11.18 -27.16 4.69
N GLU A 305 -10.57 -25.95 4.67
CA GLU A 305 -9.29 -25.69 5.33
C GLU A 305 -9.38 -25.98 6.84
N ALA A 306 -10.42 -25.49 7.50
CA ALA A 306 -10.63 -25.73 8.93
C ALA A 306 -10.79 -27.22 9.25
N ASP A 307 -11.57 -27.96 8.45
CA ASP A 307 -11.72 -29.39 8.59
C ASP A 307 -10.43 -30.15 8.33
N TYR A 308 -9.65 -29.74 7.34
CA TYR A 308 -8.33 -30.29 7.08
C TYR A 308 -7.38 -30.07 8.28
N ILE A 309 -7.32 -28.86 8.83
CA ILE A 309 -6.51 -28.54 10.02
C ILE A 309 -6.96 -29.40 11.20
N ARG A 310 -8.28 -29.61 11.40
CA ARG A 310 -8.81 -30.49 12.45
C ARG A 310 -8.37 -31.94 12.26
N ALA A 311 -8.53 -32.46 11.05
CA ALA A 311 -8.13 -33.84 10.75
C ALA A 311 -6.63 -34.08 11.00
N LYS A 312 -5.78 -33.17 10.51
CA LYS A 312 -4.31 -33.26 10.73
C LYS A 312 -3.94 -33.09 12.20
N SER A 313 -4.63 -32.20 12.93
CA SER A 313 -4.40 -32.04 14.39
C SER A 313 -4.84 -33.25 15.18
N TYR A 314 -5.94 -33.92 14.82
CA TYR A 314 -6.36 -35.17 15.40
C TYR A 314 -5.33 -36.32 15.14
N LEU A 315 -4.79 -36.39 13.91
CA LEU A 315 -3.72 -37.37 13.61
C LEU A 315 -2.49 -37.09 14.46
N ALA A 316 -2.06 -35.83 14.58
CA ALA A 316 -0.89 -35.46 15.37
C ALA A 316 -1.06 -35.75 16.89
N THR A 317 -2.30 -35.74 17.38
CA THR A 317 -2.64 -36.08 18.79
C THR A 317 -3.11 -37.51 18.96
N SER A 318 -2.88 -38.38 17.98
CA SER A 318 -3.22 -39.81 18.00
C SER A 318 -4.73 -40.12 18.14
N ARG A 319 -5.58 -39.16 17.81
CA ARG A 319 -7.05 -39.33 17.80
C ARG A 319 -7.51 -39.75 16.39
N ARG A 320 -7.14 -40.96 16.02
CA ARG A 320 -7.31 -41.47 14.65
C ARG A 320 -8.78 -41.58 14.23
N SER A 321 -9.67 -42.03 15.09
CA SER A 321 -11.10 -42.16 14.74
C SER A 321 -11.73 -40.86 14.33
N GLU A 322 -11.44 -39.80 15.09
CA GLU A 322 -11.96 -38.42 14.79
C GLU A 322 -11.34 -37.85 13.52
N ALA A 323 -10.05 -38.14 13.30
CA ALA A 323 -9.36 -37.70 12.09
C ALA A 323 -9.99 -38.29 10.82
N PHE A 324 -10.16 -39.63 10.81
CA PHE A 324 -10.65 -40.32 9.60
C PHE A 324 -12.11 -40.02 9.31
N ALA A 325 -12.95 -39.79 10.33
CA ALA A 325 -14.33 -39.31 10.10
C ALA A 325 -14.38 -37.98 9.32
N ILE A 326 -13.39 -37.10 9.51
CA ILE A 326 -13.30 -35.84 8.77
C ILE A 326 -12.65 -36.08 7.40
N LEU A 327 -11.59 -36.87 7.31
CA LEU A 327 -10.91 -37.18 6.05
C LEU A 327 -11.85 -37.88 5.07
N ASP A 328 -12.72 -38.78 5.51
CA ASP A 328 -13.73 -39.42 4.67
C ASP A 328 -14.66 -38.37 4.02
N SER A 329 -15.06 -37.36 4.77
CA SER A 329 -15.87 -36.27 4.22
C SER A 329 -15.09 -35.41 3.24
N LEU A 330 -13.84 -35.03 3.56
CA LEU A 330 -13.01 -34.20 2.68
C LEU A 330 -12.66 -34.93 1.36
N SER A 331 -12.40 -36.22 1.41
CA SER A 331 -12.02 -37.04 0.25
C SER A 331 -13.14 -37.17 -0.81
N THR A 332 -14.34 -36.71 -0.52
CA THR A 332 -15.43 -36.65 -1.51
C THR A 332 -15.20 -35.57 -2.58
N ASP A 333 -14.37 -34.56 -2.29
CA ASP A 333 -13.99 -33.51 -3.24
C ASP A 333 -12.51 -33.63 -3.63
N LEU A 334 -12.22 -34.46 -4.61
CA LEU A 334 -10.87 -34.71 -5.11
C LEU A 334 -10.29 -33.55 -5.93
N TYR A 335 -11.07 -32.52 -6.24
CA TYR A 335 -10.61 -31.38 -7.04
C TYR A 335 -9.88 -30.31 -6.22
N CYS A 336 -10.06 -30.28 -4.90
CA CYS A 336 -9.28 -29.42 -4.01
C CYS A 336 -8.07 -30.15 -3.40
N PRO A 337 -6.99 -29.44 -3.04
CA PRO A 337 -5.79 -30.05 -2.46
C PRO A 337 -6.07 -30.83 -1.17
N GLU A 338 -6.92 -30.29 -0.29
CA GLU A 338 -7.29 -30.88 1.00
C GLU A 338 -7.98 -32.22 0.83
N GLY A 339 -8.91 -32.32 -0.13
CA GLY A 339 -9.63 -33.55 -0.41
C GLY A 339 -8.76 -34.61 -1.08
N ALA A 340 -7.87 -34.20 -1.98
CA ALA A 340 -6.90 -35.09 -2.62
C ALA A 340 -5.87 -35.66 -1.63
N GLU A 341 -5.37 -34.82 -0.70
CA GLU A 341 -4.50 -35.29 0.38
C GLU A 341 -5.26 -36.20 1.35
N ALA A 342 -6.53 -35.89 1.67
CA ALA A 342 -7.36 -36.74 2.51
C ALA A 342 -7.54 -38.14 1.89
N ALA A 343 -7.80 -38.23 0.57
CA ALA A 343 -7.89 -39.48 -0.14
C ALA A 343 -6.59 -40.29 -0.06
N TRP A 344 -5.44 -39.62 -0.29
CA TRP A 344 -4.13 -40.27 -0.15
C TRP A 344 -3.89 -40.76 1.28
N LEU A 345 -4.22 -39.98 2.32
CA LEU A 345 -4.10 -40.39 3.74
C LEU A 345 -4.95 -41.62 4.03
N ILE A 346 -6.16 -41.70 3.48
CA ILE A 346 -7.04 -42.87 3.64
C ILE A 346 -6.43 -44.11 2.94
N ILE A 347 -5.87 -43.91 1.72
CA ILE A 347 -5.18 -45.00 1.01
C ILE A 347 -3.96 -45.50 1.77
N GLN A 348 -3.15 -44.58 2.29
CA GLN A 348 -1.99 -44.94 3.13
C GLN A 348 -2.41 -45.71 4.37
N ASP A 349 -3.51 -45.31 5.01
CA ASP A 349 -4.06 -46.00 6.18
C ASP A 349 -4.56 -47.41 5.88
N CYS A 350 -5.20 -47.62 4.71
CA CYS A 350 -5.54 -48.98 4.26
C CYS A 350 -4.28 -49.84 4.06
N TYR A 351 -3.22 -49.27 3.48
CA TYR A 351 -1.92 -49.93 3.31
C TYR A 351 -1.33 -50.33 4.69
N ASP A 352 -1.28 -49.38 5.64
CA ASP A 352 -0.72 -49.62 6.98
C ASP A 352 -1.49 -50.71 7.77
N ARG A 353 -2.76 -50.90 7.45
CA ARG A 353 -3.59 -51.98 8.02
C ARG A 353 -3.49 -53.32 7.24
N GLY A 354 -2.77 -53.35 6.13
CA GLY A 354 -2.65 -54.54 5.28
C GLY A 354 -3.88 -54.82 4.41
N GLU A 355 -4.76 -53.84 4.23
CA GLU A 355 -5.99 -53.91 3.41
C GLU A 355 -5.67 -53.60 1.95
N PHE A 356 -4.81 -54.41 1.30
CA PHE A 356 -4.23 -54.11 0.00
C PHE A 356 -5.26 -54.06 -1.15
N ASP A 357 -6.33 -54.84 -1.10
CA ASP A 357 -7.39 -54.81 -2.09
C ASP A 357 -8.19 -53.51 -2.01
N GLU A 358 -8.36 -52.94 -0.81
CA GLU A 358 -8.95 -51.62 -0.61
C GLU A 358 -8.05 -50.49 -1.13
N VAL A 359 -6.71 -50.64 -0.98
CA VAL A 359 -5.74 -49.70 -1.57
C VAL A 359 -5.94 -49.63 -3.06
N GLU A 360 -5.98 -50.78 -3.75
CA GLU A 360 -6.17 -50.87 -5.19
C GLU A 360 -7.47 -50.20 -5.64
N SER A 361 -8.59 -50.56 -5.00
CA SER A 361 -9.90 -49.98 -5.30
C SER A 361 -9.94 -48.47 -5.16
N LYS A 362 -9.39 -47.92 -4.07
CA LYS A 362 -9.39 -46.49 -3.81
C LYS A 362 -8.48 -45.70 -4.72
N VAL A 363 -7.30 -46.24 -5.10
CA VAL A 363 -6.39 -45.59 -6.04
C VAL A 363 -7.01 -45.47 -7.41
N TYR A 364 -7.65 -46.54 -7.92
CA TYR A 364 -8.34 -46.48 -9.21
C TYR A 364 -9.54 -45.52 -9.15
N SER A 365 -10.32 -45.50 -8.08
CA SER A 365 -11.39 -44.52 -7.90
C SER A 365 -10.90 -43.11 -7.92
N PHE A 366 -9.73 -42.81 -7.32
CA PHE A 366 -9.11 -41.49 -7.35
C PHE A 366 -8.65 -41.15 -8.78
N SER A 367 -8.04 -42.10 -9.48
CA SER A 367 -7.61 -41.92 -10.87
C SER A 367 -8.77 -41.63 -11.81
N ASP A 368 -9.87 -42.40 -11.69
CA ASP A 368 -11.07 -42.28 -12.55
C ASP A 368 -11.80 -40.93 -12.35
N ALA A 369 -11.65 -40.29 -11.20
CA ALA A 369 -12.21 -38.97 -10.93
C ALA A 369 -11.60 -37.87 -11.82
N GLY A 370 -10.40 -38.09 -12.41
CA GLY A 370 -9.78 -37.14 -13.33
C GLY A 370 -9.44 -35.80 -12.69
N SER A 371 -9.15 -35.78 -11.39
CA SER A 371 -8.79 -34.55 -10.69
C SER A 371 -7.44 -34.03 -11.16
N GLY A 372 -7.24 -32.72 -11.17
CA GLY A 372 -5.96 -32.09 -11.52
C GLY A 372 -4.88 -32.22 -10.42
N GLN A 373 -5.14 -32.96 -9.32
CA GLN A 373 -4.27 -33.08 -8.16
C GLN A 373 -3.20 -34.19 -8.37
N THR A 374 -2.37 -34.02 -9.41
CA THR A 374 -1.42 -35.04 -9.91
C THR A 374 -0.39 -35.47 -8.86
N TYR A 375 0.02 -34.59 -7.94
CA TYR A 375 0.95 -34.93 -6.87
C TYR A 375 0.38 -36.00 -5.91
N TRP A 376 -0.82 -35.78 -5.39
CA TRP A 376 -1.46 -36.72 -4.46
C TRP A 376 -1.87 -38.01 -5.17
N LEU A 377 -2.28 -37.94 -6.44
CA LEU A 377 -2.55 -39.11 -7.25
C LEU A 377 -1.27 -39.96 -7.45
N ALA A 378 -0.14 -39.33 -7.80
CA ALA A 378 1.14 -40.04 -7.93
C ALA A 378 1.58 -40.69 -6.63
N LYS A 379 1.43 -40.00 -5.49
CA LYS A 379 1.69 -40.58 -4.16
C LYS A 379 0.78 -41.78 -3.86
N SER A 380 -0.48 -41.72 -4.30
CA SER A 380 -1.41 -42.87 -4.16
C SER A 380 -0.99 -44.05 -5.02
N PHE A 381 -0.53 -43.83 -6.22
CA PHE A 381 0.02 -44.91 -7.06
C PHE A 381 1.34 -45.48 -6.52
N ILE A 382 2.15 -44.70 -5.80
CA ILE A 382 3.30 -45.22 -5.07
C ILE A 382 2.85 -46.25 -3.99
N VAL A 383 1.82 -45.89 -3.22
CA VAL A 383 1.25 -46.78 -2.20
C VAL A 383 0.68 -48.07 -2.84
N LEU A 384 0.04 -47.96 -4.01
CA LEU A 384 -0.45 -49.11 -4.77
C LEU A 384 0.68 -50.04 -5.19
N GLY A 385 1.78 -49.49 -5.73
CA GLY A 385 2.95 -50.28 -6.09
C GLY A 385 3.56 -50.98 -4.89
N ASP A 386 3.68 -50.29 -3.75
CA ASP A 386 4.15 -50.87 -2.49
C ASP A 386 3.19 -51.99 -2.00
N ALA A 387 1.86 -51.84 -2.15
CA ALA A 387 0.89 -52.85 -1.82
C ALA A 387 1.03 -54.14 -2.66
N PHE A 388 1.29 -54.00 -3.96
CA PHE A 388 1.58 -55.16 -4.81
C PHE A 388 2.90 -55.86 -4.42
N VAL A 389 3.92 -55.13 -3.99
CA VAL A 389 5.16 -55.73 -3.47
C VAL A 389 4.87 -56.57 -2.24
N GLU A 390 4.09 -56.11 -1.29
CA GLU A 390 3.70 -56.83 -0.08
C GLU A 390 2.85 -58.09 -0.41
N LYS A 391 2.04 -58.05 -1.46
CA LYS A 391 1.30 -59.22 -1.97
C LYS A 391 2.22 -60.21 -2.71
N GLY A 392 3.47 -59.85 -3.00
CA GLY A 392 4.41 -60.68 -3.76
C GLY A 392 4.17 -60.59 -5.28
N GLU A 393 3.36 -59.70 -5.77
CA GLU A 393 2.92 -59.52 -7.14
C GLU A 393 3.86 -58.53 -7.88
N LEU A 394 5.16 -58.89 -7.98
CA LEU A 394 6.22 -57.99 -8.42
C LEU A 394 6.03 -57.41 -9.83
N GLU A 395 5.47 -58.20 -10.76
CA GLU A 395 5.15 -57.72 -12.12
C GLU A 395 4.07 -56.64 -12.09
N GLN A 396 3.05 -56.80 -11.28
CA GLN A 396 1.97 -55.79 -11.11
C GLN A 396 2.47 -54.57 -10.35
N ALA A 397 3.39 -54.71 -9.39
CA ALA A 397 4.00 -53.61 -8.63
C ALA A 397 4.78 -52.66 -9.55
N LYS A 398 5.35 -53.16 -10.66
CA LYS A 398 6.15 -52.34 -11.60
C LYS A 398 5.31 -51.34 -12.36
N ALA A 399 4.09 -51.71 -12.75
CA ALA A 399 3.24 -50.89 -13.62
C ALA A 399 2.88 -49.50 -13.05
N PRO A 400 2.45 -49.32 -11.77
CA PRO A 400 2.24 -48.00 -11.18
C PRO A 400 3.47 -47.09 -11.19
N PHE A 401 4.65 -47.68 -10.89
CA PHE A 401 5.89 -46.89 -10.87
C PHE A 401 6.34 -46.46 -12.28
N GLU A 402 6.22 -47.34 -13.29
CA GLU A 402 6.52 -47.02 -14.66
C GLU A 402 5.56 -45.95 -15.20
N SER A 403 4.29 -46.03 -14.86
CA SER A 403 3.29 -45.00 -15.20
C SER A 403 3.66 -43.62 -14.65
N ILE A 404 4.09 -43.54 -13.39
CA ILE A 404 4.55 -42.29 -12.80
C ILE A 404 5.84 -41.83 -13.49
N ALA A 405 6.83 -42.71 -13.66
CA ALA A 405 8.11 -42.35 -14.27
C ALA A 405 7.95 -41.80 -15.72
N GLY A 406 6.96 -42.31 -16.47
CA GLY A 406 6.68 -41.87 -17.83
C GLY A 406 5.74 -40.67 -17.99
N GLY A 407 4.85 -40.43 -16.99
CA GLY A 407 3.76 -39.46 -17.12
C GLY A 407 3.76 -38.31 -16.12
N TYR A 408 4.36 -38.48 -14.94
CA TYR A 408 4.34 -37.46 -13.90
C TYR A 408 5.31 -36.30 -14.18
N LYS A 409 4.81 -35.10 -14.03
CA LYS A 409 5.62 -33.86 -14.10
C LYS A 409 5.66 -33.20 -12.73
N PRO A 410 6.86 -33.05 -12.12
CA PRO A 410 7.00 -32.39 -10.83
C PRO A 410 6.41 -30.99 -10.84
N GLN A 411 5.89 -30.55 -9.71
CA GLN A 411 5.44 -29.17 -9.53
C GLN A 411 6.63 -28.19 -9.56
N SER A 412 6.35 -26.91 -9.76
CA SER A 412 7.37 -25.85 -9.77
C SER A 412 8.11 -25.84 -8.42
N GLY A 413 9.40 -26.13 -8.43
CA GLY A 413 10.25 -26.24 -7.24
C GLY A 413 10.78 -27.65 -6.97
N GLY A 414 10.27 -28.67 -7.68
CA GLY A 414 10.62 -30.07 -7.49
C GLY A 414 9.87 -30.72 -6.32
N ASP A 415 9.75 -32.03 -6.37
CA ASP A 415 9.21 -32.88 -5.29
C ASP A 415 9.94 -34.23 -5.26
N ASP A 416 9.58 -35.06 -4.30
CA ASP A 416 10.25 -36.32 -4.00
C ASP A 416 9.71 -37.52 -4.81
N VAL A 417 8.68 -37.34 -5.63
CA VAL A 417 7.94 -38.42 -6.30
C VAL A 417 8.83 -39.24 -7.22
N LEU A 418 9.51 -38.60 -8.19
CA LEU A 418 10.33 -39.32 -9.19
C LEU A 418 11.53 -40.04 -8.56
N ASP A 419 12.16 -39.48 -7.54
CA ASP A 419 13.28 -40.11 -6.85
C ASP A 419 12.81 -41.33 -6.01
N ASN A 420 11.66 -41.23 -5.38
CA ASN A 420 11.01 -42.33 -4.71
C ASN A 420 10.65 -43.46 -5.65
N VAL A 421 10.15 -43.15 -6.84
CA VAL A 421 9.78 -44.13 -7.87
C VAL A 421 11.01 -44.85 -8.41
N LYS A 422 12.09 -44.12 -8.75
CA LYS A 422 13.35 -44.73 -9.22
C LYS A 422 13.91 -45.74 -8.22
N LEU A 423 13.93 -45.37 -6.93
CA LEU A 423 14.40 -46.22 -5.87
C LEU A 423 13.60 -47.53 -5.78
N ARG A 424 12.27 -47.44 -5.91
CA ARG A 424 11.38 -48.60 -5.85
C ARG A 424 11.52 -49.52 -7.07
N LEU A 425 11.61 -48.94 -8.27
CA LEU A 425 11.86 -49.71 -9.48
C LEU A 425 13.16 -50.51 -9.41
N SER A 426 14.26 -49.90 -8.94
CA SER A 426 15.54 -50.58 -8.78
C SER A 426 15.43 -51.73 -7.77
N LYS A 427 14.71 -51.57 -6.66
CA LYS A 427 14.48 -52.62 -5.68
C LYS A 427 13.66 -53.78 -6.23
N ILE A 428 12.61 -53.51 -7.01
CA ILE A 428 11.78 -54.54 -7.63
C ILE A 428 12.58 -55.31 -8.65
N GLU A 429 13.42 -54.67 -9.46
CA GLU A 429 14.29 -55.36 -10.42
C GLU A 429 15.27 -56.30 -9.73
N GLU A 430 15.85 -55.89 -8.59
CA GLU A 430 16.71 -56.74 -7.76
C GLU A 430 15.93 -57.95 -7.18
N MET A 431 14.73 -57.73 -6.64
CA MET A 431 13.86 -58.77 -6.08
C MET A 431 13.44 -59.78 -7.17
N MET A 432 13.09 -59.34 -8.35
CA MET A 432 12.73 -60.20 -9.50
C MET A 432 13.91 -61.03 -9.97
N LYS A 433 15.13 -60.47 -10.01
CA LYS A 433 16.34 -61.17 -10.38
C LYS A 433 16.66 -62.29 -9.36
N ASN A 434 16.60 -61.96 -8.07
CA ASN A 434 16.85 -62.95 -7.00
C ASN A 434 15.84 -64.12 -7.05
N LYS A 435 14.55 -63.81 -7.36
CA LYS A 435 13.50 -64.81 -7.50
C LYS A 435 13.66 -65.68 -8.76
N ALA A 436 14.38 -65.21 -9.80
CA ALA A 436 14.68 -65.99 -11.01
C ALA A 436 15.91 -66.87 -10.85
N ASP A 437 16.78 -66.54 -9.87
CA ASP A 437 18.00 -67.32 -9.54
C ASP A 437 17.74 -68.39 -8.49
N GLU A 438 16.55 -68.42 -7.81
CA GLU A 438 16.03 -69.49 -6.93
C GLU A 438 15.24 -70.55 -7.75
#